data_db5a010f86688ecd372445fa00039971
#
_entry.id   db5a010f86688ecd372445fa00039971
#
_cell.length_a   1.000
_cell.length_b   1.000
_cell.length_c   1.000
_cell.angle_alpha   90.00
_cell.angle_beta   90.00
_cell.angle_gamma   90.00
#
_symmetry.space_group_name_H-M   'P 1'
#
loop_
_entity.id
_entity.type
_entity.pdbx_description
1 polymer ?
#
loop_
_entity_poly.entity_id
_entity_poly.type
_entity_poly.pdbx_seq_one_letter_code
_entity_poly.pdbx_strand_id
1 'polypeptide(L)'
;MPTPQGQLRMERFALKSFSAANLIRWAASLRTPGQPPSPDQMLGLFRVLEGAEIKGVVSPFKNTRQLITIDTISLNWGQLVGSIPSKANLVVKMVTPTDPSNPAQRPLIMAGVDKLAIDLDLGAAWTESSGAFALAPATIDLGNLAKAQARFALANVPRGVFTADPVQAMGQAAQIETGAIELSLRDSGVVDLVVAQFSRMQNVSRDAARSAIAEMIRAQGEKVTAANLDAKAAVDALAGFVETSGQTLTIKLTPLGKLPVVQLIDALNSEPIVALAQFRIEASTGL
;
A
#
# COMPACT_ATOMS: atom_id res chain seq x y z
N MET A 1 16.63 6.90 27.63
CA MET A 1 17.30 5.92 28.50
C MET A 1 18.17 5.03 27.62
N PRO A 2 19.44 4.80 27.94
CA PRO A 2 20.25 3.86 27.17
C PRO A 2 19.69 2.46 27.39
N THR A 3 19.30 1.81 26.29
CA THR A 3 19.02 0.38 26.35
C THR A 3 20.34 -0.37 26.46
N PRO A 4 20.42 -1.55 27.13
CA PRO A 4 21.67 -2.30 27.28
C PRO A 4 22.37 -2.69 25.97
N GLN A 5 21.77 -2.43 24.82
CA GLN A 5 22.19 -2.93 23.51
C GLN A 5 22.40 -1.84 22.46
N GLY A 6 22.29 -0.58 22.80
CA GLY A 6 22.55 0.53 21.88
C GLY A 6 21.66 1.75 22.14
N GLN A 7 22.07 2.87 21.58
CA GLN A 7 21.34 4.13 21.72
C GLN A 7 20.47 4.36 20.48
N LEU A 8 19.20 4.71 20.69
CA LEU A 8 18.37 5.32 19.66
C LEU A 8 18.98 6.70 19.34
N ARG A 9 19.28 6.92 18.07
CA ARG A 9 19.71 8.25 17.56
C ARG A 9 18.67 8.75 16.60
N MET A 10 18.42 10.04 16.62
CA MET A 10 17.55 10.73 15.68
C MET A 10 18.21 12.08 15.35
N GLU A 11 18.40 12.38 14.07
CA GLU A 11 19.06 13.62 13.64
C GLU A 11 18.10 14.80 13.68
N ARG A 12 16.85 14.58 13.22
CA ARG A 12 15.88 15.65 13.09
C ARG A 12 14.46 15.18 13.33
N PHE A 13 13.71 15.99 14.07
CA PHE A 13 12.26 15.97 14.14
C PHE A 13 11.73 17.36 13.76
N ALA A 14 10.74 17.42 12.87
CA ALA A 14 10.14 18.67 12.43
C ALA A 14 8.62 18.55 12.37
N LEU A 15 7.92 19.57 12.84
CA LEU A 15 6.50 19.77 12.64
C LEU A 15 6.31 20.77 11.49
N LYS A 16 5.36 20.52 10.59
CA LYS A 16 5.09 21.36 9.43
C LYS A 16 3.87 22.22 9.68
N SER A 17 3.95 23.50 9.33
CA SER A 17 2.83 24.48 9.44
C SER A 17 2.20 24.48 10.84
N PHE A 18 3.01 24.45 11.89
CA PHE A 18 2.53 24.44 13.28
C PHE A 18 1.87 25.76 13.66
N SER A 19 0.64 25.69 14.18
CA SER A 19 -0.12 26.85 14.67
C SER A 19 -0.33 26.79 16.18
N ALA A 20 0.39 27.61 16.93
CA ALA A 20 0.25 27.73 18.38
C ALA A 20 -1.18 28.17 18.78
N ALA A 21 -1.79 29.08 18.02
CA ALA A 21 -3.16 29.54 18.28
C ALA A 21 -4.19 28.40 18.13
N ASN A 22 -4.03 27.54 17.13
CA ASN A 22 -4.89 26.38 16.96
C ASN A 22 -4.62 25.31 18.04
N LEU A 23 -3.36 25.14 18.47
CA LEU A 23 -3.03 24.25 19.58
C LEU A 23 -3.73 24.69 20.89
N ILE A 24 -3.69 25.96 21.23
CA ILE A 24 -4.34 26.49 22.43
C ILE A 24 -5.86 26.27 22.36
N ARG A 25 -6.48 26.56 21.21
CA ARG A 25 -7.92 26.32 21.00
C ARG A 25 -8.28 24.84 21.11
N TRP A 26 -7.49 23.98 20.48
CA TRP A 26 -7.69 22.52 20.54
C TRP A 26 -7.52 22.00 21.98
N ALA A 27 -6.44 22.37 22.68
CA ALA A 27 -6.20 21.99 24.07
C ALA A 27 -7.31 22.49 25.01
N ALA A 28 -7.84 23.69 24.77
CA ALA A 28 -8.99 24.21 25.52
C ALA A 28 -10.25 23.39 25.29
N SER A 29 -10.48 22.85 24.08
CA SER A 29 -11.64 21.99 23.78
C SER A 29 -11.58 20.63 24.48
N LEU A 30 -10.37 20.17 24.89
CA LEU A 30 -10.19 18.90 25.59
C LEU A 30 -10.41 18.98 27.11
N ARG A 31 -10.63 20.20 27.66
CA ARG A 31 -10.68 20.43 29.12
C ARG A 31 -12.02 20.06 29.77
N THR A 32 -12.66 19.00 29.37
CA THR A 32 -13.83 18.46 30.09
C THR A 32 -13.33 17.41 31.10
N PRO A 33 -13.28 17.73 32.40
CA PRO A 33 -12.75 16.79 33.42
C PRO A 33 -13.55 15.48 33.41
N GLY A 34 -12.82 14.35 33.34
CA GLY A 34 -13.42 13.01 33.49
C GLY A 34 -14.05 12.39 32.26
N GLN A 35 -14.02 13.08 31.11
CA GLN A 35 -14.48 12.49 29.84
C GLN A 35 -13.33 12.32 28.83
N PRO A 36 -13.27 11.18 28.13
CA PRO A 36 -12.33 11.03 27.03
C PRO A 36 -12.72 12.03 25.90
N PRO A 37 -11.72 12.53 25.13
CA PRO A 37 -12.01 13.40 23.99
C PRO A 37 -12.95 12.73 22.98
N SER A 38 -13.92 13.49 22.45
CA SER A 38 -14.73 13.00 21.36
C SER A 38 -13.91 12.82 20.08
N PRO A 39 -14.35 12.00 19.10
CA PRO A 39 -13.69 11.86 17.81
C PRO A 39 -13.46 13.20 17.11
N ASP A 40 -14.44 14.12 17.14
CA ASP A 40 -14.32 15.46 16.56
C ASP A 40 -13.26 16.31 17.24
N GLN A 41 -13.13 16.21 18.56
CA GLN A 41 -12.08 16.88 19.31
C GLN A 41 -10.69 16.35 18.93
N MET A 42 -10.56 15.03 18.75
CA MET A 42 -9.30 14.41 18.29
C MET A 42 -8.92 14.86 16.88
N LEU A 43 -9.88 14.92 15.96
CA LEU A 43 -9.67 15.42 14.59
C LEU A 43 -9.25 16.89 14.55
N GLY A 44 -9.54 17.68 15.59
CA GLY A 44 -9.07 19.06 15.73
C GLY A 44 -7.54 19.21 15.65
N LEU A 45 -6.78 18.14 15.94
CA LEU A 45 -5.31 18.12 15.82
C LEU A 45 -4.84 18.39 14.37
N PHE A 46 -5.61 17.97 13.36
CA PHE A 46 -5.27 18.25 11.95
C PHE A 46 -5.24 19.74 11.59
N ARG A 47 -5.85 20.59 12.42
CA ARG A 47 -5.79 22.06 12.28
C ARG A 47 -4.58 22.69 12.98
N VAL A 48 -3.91 21.94 13.85
CA VAL A 48 -2.76 22.43 14.62
C VAL A 48 -1.48 22.41 13.80
N LEU A 49 -1.35 21.39 12.95
CA LEU A 49 -0.19 21.20 12.07
C LEU A 49 -0.62 20.52 10.76
N GLU A 50 0.20 20.63 9.72
CA GLU A 50 -0.06 20.03 8.41
C GLU A 50 0.87 18.85 8.11
N GLY A 51 1.65 18.42 9.10
CA GLY A 51 2.50 17.26 8.95
C GLY A 51 3.61 17.17 9.98
N ALA A 52 4.30 16.04 9.94
CA ALA A 52 5.48 15.77 10.75
C ALA A 52 6.53 15.03 9.91
N GLU A 53 7.79 15.29 10.23
CA GLU A 53 8.92 14.65 9.56
C GLU A 53 9.94 14.20 10.60
N ILE A 54 10.44 12.98 10.44
CA ILE A 54 11.53 12.40 11.20
C ILE A 54 12.63 12.02 10.22
N LYS A 55 13.88 12.36 10.52
CA LYS A 55 15.04 12.01 9.70
C LYS A 55 16.17 11.42 10.50
N GLY A 56 16.93 10.53 9.87
CA GLY A 56 18.19 10.00 10.39
C GLY A 56 18.01 9.21 11.67
N VAL A 57 17.00 8.33 11.75
CA VAL A 57 16.83 7.45 12.90
C VAL A 57 17.68 6.21 12.74
N VAL A 58 18.50 5.92 13.74
CA VAL A 58 19.27 4.69 13.87
C VAL A 58 18.88 4.00 15.16
N SER A 59 18.45 2.76 15.07
CA SER A 59 18.01 1.94 16.21
C SER A 59 18.51 0.52 16.11
N PRO A 60 18.84 -0.13 17.24
CA PRO A 60 19.10 -1.58 17.23
C PRO A 60 17.90 -2.37 16.71
N PHE A 61 18.17 -3.36 15.87
CA PHE A 61 17.15 -4.29 15.39
C PHE A 61 16.91 -5.38 16.43
N LYS A 62 15.75 -5.33 17.07
CA LYS A 62 15.41 -6.27 18.16
C LYS A 62 16.53 -6.31 19.21
N ASN A 63 16.95 -7.50 19.61
CA ASN A 63 18.05 -7.74 20.55
C ASN A 63 19.36 -8.13 19.86
N THR A 64 19.61 -7.61 18.65
CA THR A 64 20.80 -7.91 17.86
C THR A 64 21.75 -6.72 17.82
N ARG A 65 22.97 -6.94 17.27
CA ARG A 65 23.92 -5.85 16.96
C ARG A 65 23.64 -5.17 15.62
N GLN A 66 22.70 -5.68 14.84
CA GLN A 66 22.30 -5.08 13.58
C GLN A 66 21.47 -3.82 13.82
N LEU A 67 21.50 -2.90 12.87
CA LEU A 67 20.83 -1.62 12.99
C LEU A 67 19.72 -1.49 11.95
N ILE A 68 18.58 -0.94 12.36
CA ILE A 68 17.61 -0.33 11.47
C ILE A 68 18.04 1.11 11.24
N THR A 69 18.08 1.54 9.99
CA THR A 69 18.26 2.93 9.61
C THR A 69 17.01 3.45 8.93
N ILE A 70 16.43 4.53 9.45
CA ILE A 70 15.30 5.23 8.87
C ILE A 70 15.82 6.57 8.38
N ASP A 71 15.97 6.70 7.06
CA ASP A 71 16.39 7.93 6.44
C ASP A 71 15.31 9.02 6.62
N THR A 72 14.05 8.64 6.31
CA THR A 72 12.94 9.58 6.40
C THR A 72 11.63 8.87 6.74
N ILE A 73 10.87 9.45 7.67
CA ILE A 73 9.42 9.25 7.79
C ILE A 73 8.80 10.64 7.69
N SER A 74 7.94 10.86 6.71
CA SER A 74 7.23 12.13 6.52
C SER A 74 5.75 11.86 6.29
N LEU A 75 4.91 12.43 7.13
CA LEU A 75 3.46 12.44 6.97
C LEU A 75 3.01 13.89 6.79
N ASN A 76 2.31 14.15 5.69
CA ASN A 76 1.75 15.46 5.38
C ASN A 76 0.26 15.32 5.10
N TRP A 77 -0.50 16.35 5.44
CA TRP A 77 -1.92 16.44 5.13
C TRP A 77 -2.32 17.88 4.87
N GLY A 78 -3.49 18.08 4.30
CA GLY A 78 -3.99 19.41 4.00
C GLY A 78 -5.40 19.37 3.40
N GLN A 79 -5.88 20.55 2.98
CA GLN A 79 -7.19 20.71 2.37
C GLN A 79 -8.30 20.07 3.21
N LEU A 80 -8.51 20.61 4.43
CA LEU A 80 -9.47 20.07 5.39
C LEU A 80 -10.90 20.22 4.89
N VAL A 81 -11.66 19.13 4.96
CA VAL A 81 -13.12 19.12 4.85
C VAL A 81 -13.69 18.97 6.26
N GLY A 82 -14.26 20.03 6.80
CA GLY A 82 -14.57 20.07 8.22
C GLY A 82 -13.30 19.98 9.07
N SER A 83 -13.08 18.86 9.73
CA SER A 83 -11.89 18.57 10.55
C SER A 83 -11.03 17.44 9.96
N ILE A 84 -11.38 16.89 8.81
CA ILE A 84 -10.71 15.73 8.19
C ILE A 84 -9.89 16.19 6.99
N PRO A 85 -8.62 15.79 6.86
CA PRO A 85 -7.83 16.04 5.67
C PRO A 85 -8.44 15.33 4.45
N SER A 86 -8.61 16.08 3.36
CA SER A 86 -8.98 15.52 2.05
C SER A 86 -7.76 15.18 1.20
N LYS A 87 -6.57 15.54 1.67
CA LYS A 87 -5.28 15.21 1.04
C LYS A 87 -4.30 14.77 2.10
N ALA A 88 -3.62 13.64 1.85
CA ALA A 88 -2.54 13.15 2.71
C ALA A 88 -1.45 12.47 1.89
N ASN A 89 -0.22 12.50 2.40
CA ASN A 89 0.90 11.78 1.82
C ASN A 89 1.81 11.27 2.94
N LEU A 90 2.16 9.98 2.88
CA LEU A 90 3.10 9.29 3.74
C LEU A 90 4.30 8.83 2.93
N VAL A 91 5.49 9.26 3.30
CA VAL A 91 6.76 8.77 2.75
C VAL A 91 7.55 8.09 3.86
N VAL A 92 8.02 6.87 3.60
CA VAL A 92 8.92 6.14 4.49
C VAL A 92 10.10 5.62 3.68
N LYS A 93 11.32 5.94 4.12
CA LYS A 93 12.56 5.39 3.55
C LYS A 93 13.37 4.78 4.66
N MET A 94 13.63 3.48 4.57
CA MET A 94 14.33 2.75 5.60
C MET A 94 15.12 1.56 5.07
N VAL A 95 16.12 1.16 5.83
CA VAL A 95 16.82 -0.12 5.64
C VAL A 95 16.73 -0.91 6.93
N THR A 96 16.25 -2.14 6.82
CA THR A 96 16.12 -3.07 7.95
C THR A 96 16.89 -4.36 7.68
N PRO A 97 17.53 -4.96 8.67
CA PRO A 97 18.01 -6.34 8.56
C PRO A 97 16.88 -7.31 8.27
N THR A 98 17.17 -8.38 7.56
CA THR A 98 16.24 -9.51 7.43
C THR A 98 16.12 -10.25 8.75
N ASP A 99 14.90 -10.71 9.05
CA ASP A 99 14.56 -11.36 10.31
C ASP A 99 14.48 -12.88 10.18
N PRO A 100 15.46 -13.64 10.71
CA PRO A 100 15.42 -15.09 10.66
C PRO A 100 14.22 -15.73 11.40
N SER A 101 13.62 -14.99 12.34
CA SER A 101 12.44 -15.46 13.06
C SER A 101 11.15 -15.29 12.25
N ASN A 102 11.17 -14.53 11.17
CA ASN A 102 10.03 -14.35 10.27
C ASN A 102 10.06 -15.38 9.12
N PRO A 103 9.14 -16.36 9.09
CA PRO A 103 9.11 -17.37 8.04
C PRO A 103 8.99 -16.80 6.62
N ALA A 104 8.31 -15.65 6.46
CA ALA A 104 8.14 -14.98 5.17
C ALA A 104 9.46 -14.40 4.63
N GLN A 105 10.46 -14.17 5.47
CA GLN A 105 11.77 -13.65 5.06
C GLN A 105 12.83 -14.73 4.85
N ARG A 106 12.52 -15.99 5.16
CA ARG A 106 13.46 -17.10 4.94
C ARG A 106 13.99 -17.21 3.50
N PRO A 107 13.15 -17.06 2.45
CA PRO A 107 13.65 -17.10 1.07
C PRO A 107 14.69 -16.02 0.78
N LEU A 108 14.52 -14.82 1.33
CA LEU A 108 15.47 -13.71 1.20
C LEU A 108 16.81 -14.05 1.83
N ILE A 109 16.78 -14.57 3.07
CA ILE A 109 17.99 -14.96 3.81
C ILE A 109 18.74 -16.09 3.09
N MET A 110 18.01 -17.09 2.59
CA MET A 110 18.58 -18.21 1.82
C MET A 110 19.19 -17.75 0.48
N ALA A 111 18.78 -16.61 -0.04
CA ALA A 111 19.34 -15.97 -1.23
C ALA A 111 20.48 -15.00 -0.90
N GLY A 112 20.89 -14.88 0.37
CA GLY A 112 21.98 -13.99 0.80
C GLY A 112 21.55 -12.53 0.95
N VAL A 113 20.26 -12.24 1.07
CA VAL A 113 19.76 -10.89 1.32
C VAL A 113 19.78 -10.63 2.82
N ASP A 114 20.78 -9.92 3.30
CA ASP A 114 20.97 -9.61 4.71
C ASP A 114 20.18 -8.36 5.17
N LYS A 115 19.88 -7.47 4.24
CA LYS A 115 19.17 -6.21 4.49
C LYS A 115 18.14 -5.95 3.41
N LEU A 116 17.04 -5.33 3.81
CA LEU A 116 15.95 -4.92 2.94
C LEU A 116 15.84 -3.39 2.96
N ALA A 117 16.07 -2.77 1.81
CA ALA A 117 15.72 -1.37 1.61
C ALA A 117 14.22 -1.27 1.30
N ILE A 118 13.53 -0.36 1.93
CA ILE A 118 12.09 -0.14 1.77
C ILE A 118 11.86 1.35 1.58
N ASP A 119 11.41 1.72 0.37
CA ASP A 119 10.92 3.06 0.06
C ASP A 119 9.41 2.96 -0.21
N LEU A 120 8.61 3.62 0.65
CA LEU A 120 7.16 3.69 0.57
C LEU A 120 6.75 5.13 0.29
N ASP A 121 5.87 5.33 -0.69
CA ASP A 121 5.22 6.62 -0.98
C ASP A 121 3.73 6.38 -1.20
N LEU A 122 2.90 6.84 -0.26
CA LEU A 122 1.45 6.70 -0.29
C LEU A 122 0.80 8.08 -0.27
N GLY A 123 0.08 8.40 -1.33
CA GLY A 123 -0.68 9.64 -1.46
C GLY A 123 -2.17 9.37 -1.64
N ALA A 124 -2.98 10.19 -1.01
CA ALA A 124 -4.43 10.19 -1.18
C ALA A 124 -4.94 11.61 -1.36
N ALA A 125 -5.86 11.82 -2.30
CA ALA A 125 -6.46 13.12 -2.54
C ALA A 125 -7.92 12.98 -2.98
N TRP A 126 -8.78 13.85 -2.42
CA TRP A 126 -10.15 14.03 -2.84
C TRP A 126 -10.36 15.42 -3.41
N THR A 127 -11.13 15.51 -4.48
CA THR A 127 -11.45 16.77 -5.17
C THR A 127 -12.95 17.04 -5.05
N GLU A 128 -13.32 18.08 -4.28
CA GLU A 128 -14.72 18.39 -3.96
C GLU A 128 -15.55 18.67 -5.21
N SER A 129 -15.02 19.41 -6.19
CA SER A 129 -15.76 19.82 -7.40
C SER A 129 -16.18 18.64 -8.28
N SER A 130 -15.45 17.54 -8.27
CA SER A 130 -15.74 16.34 -9.06
C SER A 130 -16.23 15.16 -8.24
N GLY A 131 -16.13 15.21 -6.90
CA GLY A 131 -16.34 14.06 -6.03
C GLY A 131 -15.33 12.93 -6.28
N ALA A 132 -14.22 13.20 -6.97
CA ALA A 132 -13.22 12.19 -7.27
C ALA A 132 -12.24 12.02 -6.10
N PHE A 133 -11.97 10.78 -5.74
CA PHE A 133 -10.90 10.41 -4.81
C PHE A 133 -9.87 9.55 -5.54
N ALA A 134 -8.60 9.79 -5.30
CA ALA A 134 -7.52 8.99 -5.82
C ALA A 134 -6.54 8.61 -4.71
N LEU A 135 -6.14 7.35 -4.69
CA LEU A 135 -4.96 6.86 -3.98
C LEU A 135 -3.83 6.83 -4.99
N ALA A 136 -3.01 7.88 -5.01
CA ALA A 136 -1.85 8.03 -5.90
C ALA A 136 -0.94 9.17 -5.37
N PRO A 137 0.40 8.96 -5.30
CA PRO A 137 1.07 7.69 -5.57
C PRO A 137 0.72 6.62 -4.53
N ALA A 138 0.84 5.35 -4.90
CA ALA A 138 0.90 4.23 -3.99
C ALA A 138 2.04 3.35 -4.48
N THR A 139 3.24 3.62 -4.00
CA THR A 139 4.48 2.98 -4.46
C THR A 139 5.18 2.33 -3.29
N ILE A 140 5.66 1.10 -3.50
CA ILE A 140 6.61 0.42 -2.63
C ILE A 140 7.79 -0.04 -3.48
N ASP A 141 8.99 0.35 -3.08
CA ASP A 141 10.25 -0.06 -3.70
C ASP A 141 11.04 -0.87 -2.67
N LEU A 142 11.36 -2.09 -3.01
CA LEU A 142 12.11 -3.04 -2.18
C LEU A 142 13.57 -3.18 -2.65
N GLY A 143 14.13 -2.10 -3.16
CA GLY A 143 15.51 -2.05 -3.66
C GLY A 143 15.71 -2.96 -4.87
N ASN A 144 16.66 -3.90 -4.77
CA ASN A 144 16.98 -4.82 -5.86
C ASN A 144 16.03 -6.02 -5.99
N LEU A 145 14.89 -6.00 -5.31
CA LEU A 145 13.94 -7.11 -5.38
C LEU A 145 12.77 -6.81 -6.30
N ALA A 146 12.06 -5.73 -6.01
CA ALA A 146 10.86 -5.36 -6.77
C ALA A 146 10.47 -3.91 -6.52
N LYS A 147 9.77 -3.32 -7.48
CA LYS A 147 9.06 -2.06 -7.30
C LYS A 147 7.60 -2.25 -7.71
N ALA A 148 6.68 -2.05 -6.77
CA ALA A 148 5.26 -2.08 -7.03
C ALA A 148 4.68 -0.66 -7.01
N GLN A 149 3.76 -0.39 -7.93
CA GLN A 149 2.99 0.84 -7.99
C GLN A 149 1.51 0.48 -8.14
N ALA A 150 0.66 1.19 -7.42
CA ALA A 150 -0.77 1.06 -7.55
C ALA A 150 -1.42 2.44 -7.67
N ARG A 151 -2.55 2.49 -8.36
CA ARG A 151 -3.42 3.64 -8.43
C ARG A 151 -4.86 3.17 -8.31
N PHE A 152 -5.60 3.75 -7.39
CA PHE A 152 -7.02 3.50 -7.21
C PHE A 152 -7.77 4.81 -7.38
N ALA A 153 -8.81 4.77 -8.20
CA ALA A 153 -9.72 5.90 -8.35
C ALA A 153 -11.10 5.54 -7.82
N LEU A 154 -11.75 6.49 -7.17
CA LEU A 154 -13.16 6.41 -6.80
C LEU A 154 -13.88 7.63 -7.34
N ALA A 155 -15.12 7.44 -7.76
CA ALA A 155 -15.99 8.51 -8.23
C ALA A 155 -17.18 8.69 -7.29
N ASN A 156 -17.83 9.83 -7.39
CA ASN A 156 -19.02 10.17 -6.60
C ASN A 156 -18.82 10.08 -5.08
N VAL A 157 -17.60 10.34 -4.61
CA VAL A 157 -17.31 10.39 -3.18
C VAL A 157 -17.92 11.65 -2.60
N PRO A 158 -19.01 11.53 -1.79
CA PRO A 158 -19.71 12.69 -1.29
C PRO A 158 -18.93 13.34 -0.14
N ARG A 159 -19.09 14.66 0.01
CA ARG A 159 -18.50 15.42 1.13
C ARG A 159 -18.86 14.82 2.51
N GLY A 160 -20.03 14.20 2.64
CA GLY A 160 -20.53 13.63 3.89
C GLY A 160 -19.73 12.44 4.44
N VAL A 161 -18.82 11.83 3.65
CA VAL A 161 -17.92 10.79 4.18
C VAL A 161 -16.79 11.37 5.05
N PHE A 162 -16.51 12.68 4.92
CA PHE A 162 -15.51 13.36 5.75
C PHE A 162 -16.13 13.82 7.08
N THR A 163 -16.53 12.86 7.89
CA THR A 163 -17.13 13.04 9.20
C THR A 163 -16.47 12.14 10.24
N ALA A 164 -16.53 12.54 11.52
CA ALA A 164 -16.10 11.71 12.63
C ALA A 164 -17.12 10.63 13.01
N ASP A 165 -18.33 10.72 12.47
CA ASP A 165 -19.42 9.75 12.70
C ASP A 165 -19.33 8.61 11.68
N PRO A 166 -18.94 7.37 12.11
CA PRO A 166 -18.83 6.23 11.20
C PRO A 166 -20.17 5.84 10.57
N VAL A 167 -21.28 6.00 11.29
CA VAL A 167 -22.62 5.63 10.79
C VAL A 167 -23.03 6.56 9.65
N GLN A 168 -22.78 7.86 9.83
CA GLN A 168 -23.02 8.85 8.77
C GLN A 168 -22.11 8.57 7.56
N ALA A 169 -20.83 8.30 7.78
CA ALA A 169 -19.89 7.98 6.70
C ALA A 169 -20.33 6.73 5.92
N MET A 170 -20.71 5.66 6.61
CA MET A 170 -21.20 4.42 5.99
C MET A 170 -22.49 4.64 5.20
N GLY A 171 -23.41 5.46 5.70
CA GLY A 171 -24.65 5.80 4.97
C GLY A 171 -24.40 6.50 3.63
N GLN A 172 -23.26 7.18 3.50
CA GLN A 172 -22.83 7.83 2.25
C GLN A 172 -22.02 6.90 1.32
N ALA A 173 -21.45 5.81 1.85
CA ALA A 173 -20.58 4.92 1.11
C ALA A 173 -21.26 4.21 -0.07
N ALA A 174 -22.58 4.00 -0.01
CA ALA A 174 -23.36 3.39 -1.08
C ALA A 174 -23.36 4.20 -2.39
N GLN A 175 -23.05 5.52 -2.33
CA GLN A 175 -22.96 6.38 -3.50
C GLN A 175 -21.58 6.34 -4.18
N ILE A 176 -20.57 5.81 -3.50
CA ILE A 176 -19.21 5.77 -4.00
C ILE A 176 -19.09 4.71 -5.08
N GLU A 177 -18.60 5.09 -6.23
CA GLU A 177 -18.36 4.21 -7.37
C GLU A 177 -16.87 3.89 -7.51
N THR A 178 -16.58 2.65 -7.86
CA THR A 178 -15.23 2.20 -8.18
C THR A 178 -14.83 2.77 -9.55
N GLY A 179 -13.69 3.44 -9.60
CA GLY A 179 -13.06 3.85 -10.85
C GLY A 179 -11.99 2.87 -11.31
N ALA A 180 -11.07 3.32 -12.16
CA ALA A 180 -9.98 2.48 -12.65
C ALA A 180 -9.01 2.10 -11.52
N ILE A 181 -8.52 0.86 -11.58
CA ILE A 181 -7.45 0.32 -10.74
C ILE A 181 -6.29 -0.01 -11.65
N GLU A 182 -5.13 0.57 -11.38
CA GLU A 182 -3.89 0.33 -12.13
C GLU A 182 -2.83 -0.24 -11.18
N LEU A 183 -2.21 -1.34 -11.59
CA LEU A 183 -1.15 -2.02 -10.85
C LEU A 183 0.05 -2.18 -11.78
N SER A 184 1.24 -1.90 -11.29
CA SER A 184 2.49 -2.16 -11.98
C SER A 184 3.47 -2.80 -11.01
N LEU A 185 4.13 -3.87 -11.45
CA LEU A 185 5.15 -4.60 -10.68
C LEU A 185 6.38 -4.78 -11.55
N ARG A 186 7.46 -4.12 -11.19
CA ARG A 186 8.77 -4.32 -11.81
C ARG A 186 9.55 -5.36 -11.02
N ASP A 187 9.97 -6.40 -11.71
CA ASP A 187 10.91 -7.39 -11.17
C ASP A 187 12.35 -6.85 -11.22
N SER A 188 13.03 -6.94 -10.08
CA SER A 188 14.48 -6.65 -9.97
C SER A 188 15.22 -7.80 -9.31
N GLY A 189 14.55 -8.98 -9.17
CA GLY A 189 15.11 -10.18 -8.56
C GLY A 189 14.11 -11.00 -7.74
N VAL A 190 12.90 -10.49 -7.48
CA VAL A 190 11.90 -11.22 -6.68
C VAL A 190 11.40 -12.49 -7.38
N VAL A 191 11.26 -12.47 -8.72
CA VAL A 191 10.88 -13.66 -9.49
C VAL A 191 11.95 -14.75 -9.36
N ASP A 192 13.22 -14.39 -9.47
CA ASP A 192 14.32 -15.34 -9.31
C ASP A 192 14.36 -15.96 -7.90
N LEU A 193 13.99 -15.20 -6.86
CA LEU A 193 13.86 -15.73 -5.50
C LEU A 193 12.75 -16.78 -5.41
N VAL A 194 11.56 -16.48 -5.97
CA VAL A 194 10.43 -17.41 -5.99
C VAL A 194 10.77 -18.68 -6.75
N VAL A 195 11.37 -18.55 -7.94
CA VAL A 195 11.82 -19.65 -8.76
C VAL A 195 12.86 -20.51 -8.05
N ALA A 196 13.85 -19.88 -7.40
CA ALA A 196 14.87 -20.60 -6.66
C ALA A 196 14.30 -21.37 -5.46
N GLN A 197 13.31 -20.80 -4.77
CA GLN A 197 12.62 -21.48 -3.68
C GLN A 197 11.82 -22.68 -4.20
N PHE A 198 11.05 -22.52 -5.27
CA PHE A 198 10.26 -23.59 -5.89
C PHE A 198 11.16 -24.72 -6.40
N SER A 199 12.26 -24.37 -7.09
CA SER A 199 13.28 -25.32 -7.58
C SER A 199 13.81 -26.22 -6.45
N ARG A 200 14.14 -25.63 -5.29
CA ARG A 200 14.61 -26.39 -4.12
C ARG A 200 13.54 -27.29 -3.54
N MET A 201 12.30 -26.78 -3.41
CA MET A 201 11.19 -27.53 -2.83
C MET A 201 10.80 -28.74 -3.68
N GLN A 202 10.85 -28.59 -5.00
CA GLN A 202 10.49 -29.63 -5.97
C GLN A 202 11.68 -30.45 -6.45
N ASN A 203 12.89 -30.10 -6.05
CA ASN A 203 14.15 -30.73 -6.48
C ASN A 203 14.30 -30.79 -8.01
N VAL A 204 13.99 -29.66 -8.68
CA VAL A 204 14.10 -29.50 -10.14
C VAL A 204 15.07 -28.37 -10.49
N SER A 205 15.48 -28.27 -11.78
CA SER A 205 16.27 -27.13 -12.24
C SER A 205 15.49 -25.81 -12.15
N ARG A 206 16.16 -24.68 -12.16
CA ARG A 206 15.50 -23.35 -12.14
C ARG A 206 14.64 -23.13 -13.37
N ASP A 207 15.07 -23.59 -14.55
CA ASP A 207 14.30 -23.46 -15.80
C ASP A 207 13.04 -24.31 -15.73
N ALA A 208 13.12 -25.56 -15.26
CA ALA A 208 11.95 -26.41 -15.04
C ALA A 208 10.99 -25.82 -13.99
N ALA A 209 11.54 -25.23 -12.91
CA ALA A 209 10.74 -24.56 -11.89
C ALA A 209 9.98 -23.35 -12.48
N ARG A 210 10.65 -22.54 -13.29
CA ARG A 210 10.08 -21.37 -13.96
C ARG A 210 8.93 -21.77 -14.89
N SER A 211 9.15 -22.78 -15.75
CA SER A 211 8.11 -23.31 -16.63
C SER A 211 6.92 -23.88 -15.84
N ALA A 212 7.19 -24.64 -14.77
CA ALA A 212 6.15 -25.23 -13.94
C ALA A 212 5.29 -24.16 -13.22
N ILE A 213 5.91 -23.08 -12.74
CA ILE A 213 5.16 -21.96 -12.15
C ILE A 213 4.29 -21.28 -13.21
N ALA A 214 4.80 -21.02 -14.41
CA ALA A 214 4.04 -20.40 -15.49
C ALA A 214 2.86 -21.27 -15.94
N GLU A 215 3.06 -22.60 -16.06
CA GLU A 215 1.98 -23.56 -16.36
C GLU A 215 0.92 -23.58 -15.24
N MET A 216 1.35 -23.55 -13.99
CA MET A 216 0.42 -23.50 -12.85
C MET A 216 -0.44 -22.21 -12.88
N ILE A 217 0.16 -21.06 -13.23
CA ILE A 217 -0.56 -19.79 -13.40
C ILE A 217 -1.61 -19.93 -14.50
N ARG A 218 -1.26 -20.51 -15.66
CA ARG A 218 -2.19 -20.72 -16.77
C ARG A 218 -3.33 -21.67 -16.38
N ALA A 219 -3.02 -22.80 -15.75
CA ALA A 219 -4.01 -23.77 -15.31
C ALA A 219 -4.98 -23.20 -14.26
N GLN A 220 -4.48 -22.46 -13.29
CA GLN A 220 -5.35 -21.79 -12.30
C GLN A 220 -6.16 -20.64 -12.91
N GLY A 221 -5.61 -20.00 -13.94
CA GLY A 221 -6.25 -18.90 -14.66
C GLY A 221 -7.45 -19.34 -15.53
N GLU A 222 -7.59 -20.62 -15.87
CA GLU A 222 -8.67 -21.11 -16.73
C GLU A 222 -10.07 -20.77 -16.20
N LYS A 223 -10.28 -20.90 -14.88
CA LYS A 223 -11.56 -20.59 -14.24
C LYS A 223 -11.90 -19.09 -14.34
N VAL A 224 -10.90 -18.23 -14.16
CA VAL A 224 -11.06 -16.78 -14.25
C VAL A 224 -11.32 -16.37 -15.70
N THR A 225 -10.61 -16.98 -16.65
CA THR A 225 -10.78 -16.76 -18.10
C THR A 225 -12.16 -17.20 -18.58
N ALA A 226 -12.70 -18.28 -18.03
CA ALA A 226 -14.06 -18.74 -18.36
C ALA A 226 -15.13 -17.73 -17.91
N ALA A 227 -14.90 -17.00 -16.81
CA ALA A 227 -15.81 -16.00 -16.29
C ALA A 227 -15.62 -14.61 -16.94
N ASN A 228 -14.38 -14.29 -17.36
CA ASN A 228 -14.03 -13.03 -18.00
C ASN A 228 -12.97 -13.29 -19.08
N LEU A 229 -13.34 -13.13 -20.34
CA LEU A 229 -12.44 -13.38 -21.48
C LEU A 229 -11.22 -12.45 -21.49
N ASP A 230 -11.36 -11.22 -20.99
CA ASP A 230 -10.25 -10.25 -20.89
C ASP A 230 -9.19 -10.72 -19.88
N ALA A 231 -9.57 -11.58 -18.91
CA ALA A 231 -8.64 -12.14 -17.94
C ALA A 231 -7.55 -13.02 -18.56
N LYS A 232 -7.79 -13.55 -19.77
CA LYS A 232 -6.77 -14.33 -20.50
C LYS A 232 -5.48 -13.52 -20.69
N ALA A 233 -5.59 -12.26 -21.09
CA ALA A 233 -4.43 -11.38 -21.26
C ALA A 233 -3.65 -11.19 -19.95
N ALA A 234 -4.35 -11.09 -18.81
CA ALA A 234 -3.71 -10.98 -17.50
C ALA A 234 -3.00 -12.27 -17.07
N VAL A 235 -3.61 -13.42 -17.32
CA VAL A 235 -3.02 -14.75 -17.05
C VAL A 235 -1.76 -14.94 -17.89
N ASP A 236 -1.83 -14.66 -19.20
CA ASP A 236 -0.71 -14.78 -20.12
C ASP A 236 0.42 -13.79 -19.76
N ALA A 237 0.08 -12.55 -19.41
CA ALA A 237 1.05 -11.56 -18.96
C ALA A 237 1.74 -11.98 -17.64
N LEU A 238 0.99 -12.50 -16.67
CA LEU A 238 1.56 -12.98 -15.41
C LEU A 238 2.46 -14.20 -15.62
N ALA A 239 2.08 -15.13 -16.48
CA ALA A 239 2.94 -16.26 -16.85
C ALA A 239 4.22 -15.80 -17.55
N GLY A 240 4.12 -14.89 -18.52
CA GLY A 240 5.27 -14.29 -19.21
C GLY A 240 6.20 -13.51 -18.27
N PHE A 241 5.64 -12.80 -17.29
CA PHE A 241 6.40 -12.11 -16.24
C PHE A 241 7.26 -13.06 -15.40
N VAL A 242 6.75 -14.28 -15.14
CA VAL A 242 7.54 -15.31 -14.46
C VAL A 242 8.54 -15.96 -15.40
N GLU A 243 8.20 -16.19 -16.66
CA GLU A 243 9.07 -16.81 -17.66
C GLU A 243 10.33 -15.98 -17.96
N THR A 244 10.24 -14.66 -17.87
CA THR A 244 11.36 -13.77 -18.22
C THR A 244 11.65 -12.82 -17.06
N SER A 245 12.85 -12.92 -16.49
CA SER A 245 13.28 -12.05 -15.39
C SER A 245 13.43 -10.58 -15.83
N GLY A 246 13.29 -9.67 -14.87
CA GLY A 246 13.57 -8.24 -15.05
C GLY A 246 12.47 -7.46 -15.79
N GLN A 247 11.31 -8.08 -16.02
CA GLN A 247 10.19 -7.43 -16.68
C GLN A 247 9.35 -6.56 -15.71
N THR A 248 8.51 -5.73 -16.32
CA THR A 248 7.44 -5.00 -15.65
C THR A 248 6.10 -5.59 -16.06
N LEU A 249 5.34 -6.09 -15.10
CA LEU A 249 3.93 -6.48 -15.28
C LEU A 249 3.06 -5.27 -15.01
N THR A 250 2.16 -4.96 -15.94
CA THR A 250 1.14 -3.91 -15.76
C THR A 250 -0.24 -4.53 -15.91
N ILE A 251 -1.14 -4.25 -14.97
CA ILE A 251 -2.54 -4.68 -15.00
C ILE A 251 -3.42 -3.46 -14.77
N LYS A 252 -4.41 -3.26 -15.63
CA LYS A 252 -5.42 -2.23 -15.52
C LYS A 252 -6.80 -2.84 -15.51
N LEU A 253 -7.57 -2.50 -14.49
CA LEU A 253 -8.96 -2.90 -14.33
C LEU A 253 -9.84 -1.66 -14.51
N THR A 254 -10.72 -1.69 -15.50
CA THR A 254 -11.66 -0.61 -15.77
C THR A 254 -13.07 -1.16 -15.58
N PRO A 255 -13.90 -0.61 -14.66
CA PRO A 255 -15.26 -1.07 -14.47
C PRO A 255 -16.05 -1.00 -15.77
N LEU A 256 -16.83 -2.03 -16.08
CA LEU A 256 -17.70 -2.10 -17.28
C LEU A 256 -18.93 -1.19 -17.18
N GLY A 257 -19.24 -0.73 -15.97
CA GLY A 257 -20.36 0.16 -15.69
C GLY A 257 -20.22 0.81 -14.33
N LYS A 258 -21.32 1.35 -13.81
CA LYS A 258 -21.35 1.86 -12.44
C LYS A 258 -21.23 0.70 -11.45
N LEU A 259 -20.18 0.73 -10.65
CA LEU A 259 -19.86 -0.32 -9.70
C LEU A 259 -19.71 0.29 -8.30
N PRO A 260 -20.75 0.20 -7.44
CA PRO A 260 -20.64 0.66 -6.06
C PRO A 260 -19.52 -0.06 -5.31
N VAL A 261 -18.71 0.72 -4.57
CA VAL A 261 -17.56 0.16 -3.82
C VAL A 261 -17.99 -0.91 -2.81
N VAL A 262 -19.12 -0.73 -2.15
CA VAL A 262 -19.65 -1.72 -1.20
C VAL A 262 -19.95 -3.03 -1.89
N GLN A 263 -20.60 -2.99 -3.06
CA GLN A 263 -20.89 -4.19 -3.86
C GLN A 263 -19.61 -4.90 -4.33
N LEU A 264 -18.59 -4.13 -4.73
CA LEU A 264 -17.30 -4.71 -5.10
C LEU A 264 -16.62 -5.42 -3.92
N ILE A 265 -16.62 -4.79 -2.73
CA ILE A 265 -16.03 -5.38 -1.52
C ILE A 265 -16.77 -6.68 -1.15
N ASP A 266 -18.10 -6.68 -1.19
CA ASP A 266 -18.91 -7.86 -0.90
C ASP A 266 -18.64 -8.99 -1.91
N ALA A 267 -18.56 -8.66 -3.19
CA ALA A 267 -18.24 -9.61 -4.25
C ALA A 267 -16.81 -10.17 -4.10
N LEU A 268 -15.82 -9.34 -3.76
CA LEU A 268 -14.45 -9.80 -3.53
C LEU A 268 -14.34 -10.76 -2.34
N ASN A 269 -15.14 -10.56 -1.30
CA ASN A 269 -15.15 -11.40 -0.11
C ASN A 269 -15.91 -12.73 -0.31
N SER A 270 -16.96 -12.75 -1.12
CA SER A 270 -17.81 -13.92 -1.36
C SER A 270 -17.42 -14.68 -2.61
N GLU A 271 -17.29 -14.01 -3.75
CA GLU A 271 -17.07 -14.57 -5.07
C GLU A 271 -16.07 -13.74 -5.90
N PRO A 272 -14.75 -13.83 -5.62
CA PRO A 272 -13.73 -13.00 -6.27
C PRO A 272 -13.73 -13.07 -7.81
N ILE A 273 -14.09 -14.23 -8.37
CA ILE A 273 -14.19 -14.42 -9.83
C ILE A 273 -15.31 -13.55 -10.42
N VAL A 274 -16.46 -13.49 -9.73
CA VAL A 274 -17.60 -12.64 -10.14
C VAL A 274 -17.25 -11.16 -10.02
N ALA A 275 -16.49 -10.79 -8.99
CA ALA A 275 -15.97 -9.44 -8.85
C ALA A 275 -15.11 -9.03 -10.06
N LEU A 276 -14.18 -9.89 -10.48
CA LEU A 276 -13.32 -9.64 -11.65
C LEU A 276 -14.09 -9.58 -12.98
N ALA A 277 -15.23 -10.30 -13.10
CA ALA A 277 -16.07 -10.24 -14.28
C ALA A 277 -16.73 -8.86 -14.50
N GLN A 278 -16.72 -7.99 -13.52
CA GLN A 278 -17.27 -6.63 -13.62
C GLN A 278 -16.28 -5.62 -14.23
N PHE A 279 -15.06 -6.08 -14.59
CA PHE A 279 -14.02 -5.21 -15.14
C PHE A 279 -13.60 -5.64 -16.54
N ARG A 280 -13.29 -4.66 -17.37
CA ARG A 280 -12.38 -4.86 -18.50
C ARG A 280 -10.98 -4.97 -17.92
N ILE A 281 -10.25 -6.01 -18.32
CA ILE A 281 -8.90 -6.32 -17.85
C ILE A 281 -7.93 -6.12 -18.99
N GLU A 282 -7.01 -5.18 -18.83
CA GLU A 282 -5.88 -4.97 -19.73
C GLU A 282 -4.61 -5.36 -18.99
N ALA A 283 -3.75 -6.18 -19.60
CA ALA A 283 -2.49 -6.56 -18.99
C ALA A 283 -1.39 -6.69 -20.04
N SER A 284 -0.18 -6.37 -19.64
CA SER A 284 1.01 -6.47 -20.48
C SER A 284 2.26 -6.70 -19.64
N THR A 285 3.29 -7.27 -20.28
CA THR A 285 4.65 -7.32 -19.77
C THR A 285 5.58 -6.60 -20.72
N GLY A 286 6.64 -5.99 -20.17
CA GLY A 286 7.68 -5.29 -20.95
C GLY A 286 8.92 -5.04 -20.11
N LEU A 287 10.01 -4.66 -20.77
CA LEU A 287 11.30 -4.28 -20.14
C LEU A 287 11.23 -2.90 -19.50
#